data_9d614365e361360d4beffe132414fd0f
#
_entry.id   9d614365e361360d4beffe132414fd0f
#
_cell.length_a   1.000
_cell.length_b   1.000
_cell.length_c   1.000
_cell.angle_alpha   90.00
_cell.angle_beta   90.00
_cell.angle_gamma   90.00
#
_symmetry.space_group_name_H-M   'P 1'
#
loop_
_entity.id
_entity.type
_entity.pdbx_description
1 polymer ?
#
loop_
_entity_poly.entity_id
_entity_poly.type
_entity_poly.pdbx_seq_one_letter_code
_entity_poly.pdbx_strand_id
1 'polypeptide(L)'
;MSEHDETIYRTSPGRLGKMMAILVGLVVVGGIIFFALGDYWISELSPAGMKFAGVTDEVAAPTVAQTGEDIPITLDFIESSDFRTLAFNALPGEPGNNPTINAKVGDRIIFNIVNAGKSFHAFGVTLDEEGFGGILSGTDVATPNSPLKPGEGGDSEFIPG
;
A
#
# COMPACT_ATOMS: atom_id res chain seq x y z
N MET A 1 -29.79 -33.30 42.31
CA MET A 1 -29.01 -32.13 41.82
C MET A 1 -28.68 -31.32 43.05
N SER A 2 -27.43 -31.32 43.48
CA SER A 2 -27.01 -30.76 44.78
C SER A 2 -26.79 -29.24 44.65
N GLU A 3 -27.35 -28.54 45.65
CA GLU A 3 -27.21 -27.08 45.83
C GLU A 3 -25.75 -26.54 45.88
N HIS A 4 -24.75 -27.42 45.71
CA HIS A 4 -23.34 -27.04 45.80
C HIS A 4 -22.77 -26.46 44.53
N ASP A 5 -23.41 -26.62 43.38
CA ASP A 5 -22.83 -26.14 42.09
C ASP A 5 -23.11 -24.67 41.79
N GLU A 6 -24.09 -24.04 42.43
CA GLU A 6 -24.42 -22.63 42.17
C GLU A 6 -23.51 -21.60 42.88
N THR A 7 -22.80 -22.02 43.93
CA THR A 7 -21.99 -21.11 44.76
C THR A 7 -20.56 -20.86 44.21
N ILE A 8 -20.09 -21.71 43.31
CA ILE A 8 -18.70 -21.65 42.79
C ILE A 8 -18.48 -20.43 41.88
N TYR A 9 -19.53 -19.93 41.22
CA TYR A 9 -19.43 -18.83 40.24
C TYR A 9 -19.93 -17.48 40.76
N ARG A 10 -20.39 -17.38 42.01
CA ARG A 10 -20.81 -16.09 42.60
C ARG A 10 -19.58 -15.32 43.12
N THR A 11 -19.12 -14.36 42.37
CA THR A 11 -18.15 -13.34 42.85
C THR A 11 -18.83 -12.46 43.89
N SER A 12 -18.22 -12.34 45.08
CA SER A 12 -18.74 -11.41 46.10
C SER A 12 -18.67 -9.97 45.58
N PRO A 13 -19.62 -9.08 45.94
CA PRO A 13 -19.63 -7.68 45.51
C PRO A 13 -18.30 -6.96 45.76
N GLY A 14 -17.62 -7.28 46.85
CA GLY A 14 -16.32 -6.71 47.17
C GLY A 14 -15.18 -7.19 46.23
N ARG A 15 -15.21 -8.43 45.76
CA ARG A 15 -14.24 -8.94 44.78
C ARG A 15 -14.50 -8.37 43.41
N LEU A 16 -15.77 -8.24 43.00
CA LEU A 16 -16.16 -7.63 41.76
C LEU A 16 -15.70 -6.17 41.71
N GLY A 17 -15.93 -5.39 42.79
CA GLY A 17 -15.47 -3.99 42.89
C GLY A 17 -13.95 -3.84 42.77
N LYS A 18 -13.18 -4.72 43.42
CA LYS A 18 -11.70 -4.72 43.27
C LYS A 18 -11.25 -5.07 41.86
N MET A 19 -11.87 -6.05 41.23
CA MET A 19 -11.55 -6.41 39.84
C MET A 19 -11.87 -5.28 38.86
N MET A 20 -13.02 -4.63 39.03
CA MET A 20 -13.40 -3.47 38.22
C MET A 20 -12.44 -2.30 38.42
N ALA A 21 -12.04 -2.00 39.67
CA ALA A 21 -11.07 -0.96 39.94
C ALA A 21 -9.70 -1.21 39.30
N ILE A 22 -9.22 -2.45 39.31
CA ILE A 22 -7.98 -2.85 38.64
C ILE A 22 -8.11 -2.70 37.11
N LEU A 23 -9.23 -3.13 36.55
CA LEU A 23 -9.47 -3.06 35.12
C LEU A 23 -9.54 -1.62 34.64
N VAL A 24 -10.26 -0.76 35.34
CA VAL A 24 -10.31 0.68 35.06
C VAL A 24 -8.91 1.33 35.21
N GLY A 25 -8.18 0.97 36.25
CA GLY A 25 -6.80 1.44 36.45
C GLY A 25 -5.89 1.06 35.30
N LEU A 26 -5.97 -0.19 34.82
CA LEU A 26 -5.19 -0.65 33.65
C LEU A 26 -5.55 0.10 32.37
N VAL A 27 -6.84 0.34 32.11
CA VAL A 27 -7.28 1.10 30.93
C VAL A 27 -6.80 2.55 31.00
N VAL A 28 -6.89 3.20 32.17
CA VAL A 28 -6.44 4.58 32.34
C VAL A 28 -4.91 4.69 32.17
N VAL A 29 -4.16 3.83 32.87
CA VAL A 29 -2.69 3.84 32.77
C VAL A 29 -2.24 3.46 31.36
N GLY A 30 -2.84 2.43 30.76
CA GLY A 30 -2.55 2.03 29.38
C GLY A 30 -2.86 3.14 28.39
N GLY A 31 -3.97 3.84 28.55
CA GLY A 31 -4.32 5.00 27.75
C GLY A 31 -3.33 6.15 27.87
N ILE A 32 -2.92 6.49 29.11
CA ILE A 32 -1.91 7.54 29.33
C ILE A 32 -0.59 7.16 28.67
N ILE A 33 -0.13 5.93 28.83
CA ILE A 33 1.11 5.44 28.20
C ILE A 33 0.99 5.48 26.68
N PHE A 34 -0.14 5.02 26.13
CA PHE A 34 -0.37 5.02 24.70
C PHE A 34 -0.33 6.43 24.10
N PHE A 35 -1.00 7.40 24.74
CA PHE A 35 -0.99 8.79 24.26
C PHE A 35 0.33 9.51 24.56
N ALA A 36 0.99 9.24 25.68
CA ALA A 36 2.28 9.85 26.00
C ALA A 36 3.42 9.35 25.10
N LEU A 37 3.32 8.12 24.61
CA LEU A 37 4.24 7.53 23.64
C LEU A 37 3.70 7.62 22.20
N GLY A 38 2.64 8.39 21.99
CA GLY A 38 2.00 8.52 20.67
C GLY A 38 2.99 8.89 19.57
N ASP A 39 3.84 9.85 19.83
CA ASP A 39 4.86 10.27 18.86
C ASP A 39 5.87 9.16 18.56
N TYR A 40 6.18 8.31 19.54
CA TYR A 40 7.06 7.16 19.33
C TYR A 40 6.43 6.09 18.43
N TRP A 41 5.18 5.73 18.70
CA TRP A 41 4.45 4.73 17.91
C TRP A 41 4.08 5.23 16.51
N ILE A 42 3.68 6.50 16.41
CA ILE A 42 3.24 7.10 15.15
C ILE A 42 4.45 7.48 14.29
N SER A 43 5.52 8.04 14.87
CA SER A 43 6.69 8.47 14.11
C SER A 43 7.55 7.31 13.59
N GLU A 44 7.64 6.20 14.31
CA GLU A 44 8.37 5.04 13.82
C GLU A 44 7.56 4.14 12.87
N LEU A 45 6.25 4.08 13.05
CA LEU A 45 5.37 3.34 12.13
C LEU A 45 5.12 4.09 10.82
N SER A 46 5.22 5.43 10.83
CA SER A 46 4.91 6.25 9.67
C SER A 46 5.82 5.97 8.46
N PRO A 47 7.17 5.99 8.57
CA PRO A 47 8.02 5.73 7.43
C PRO A 47 7.99 4.26 6.97
N ALA A 48 8.00 3.31 7.91
CA ALA A 48 7.98 1.89 7.58
C ALA A 48 6.60 1.41 7.14
N GLY A 49 5.53 1.89 7.78
CA GLY A 49 4.15 1.58 7.42
C GLY A 49 3.75 2.21 6.10
N MET A 50 4.18 3.43 5.81
CA MET A 50 3.97 4.07 4.52
C MET A 50 4.74 3.37 3.40
N LYS A 51 5.99 2.97 3.64
CA LYS A 51 6.76 2.16 2.68
C LYS A 51 6.10 0.81 2.40
N PHE A 52 5.54 0.17 3.43
CA PHE A 52 4.83 -1.10 3.28
C PHE A 52 3.48 -0.94 2.58
N ALA A 53 2.84 0.21 2.72
CA ALA A 53 1.60 0.55 2.02
C ALA A 53 1.85 1.12 0.60
N GLY A 54 3.11 1.18 0.15
CA GLY A 54 3.46 1.76 -1.15
C GLY A 54 3.35 3.30 -1.19
N VAL A 55 3.14 3.95 -0.05
CA VAL A 55 3.25 5.42 0.06
C VAL A 55 4.72 5.74 0.29
N THR A 56 5.45 5.85 -0.79
CA THR A 56 6.85 6.27 -0.78
C THR A 56 6.92 7.79 -0.97
N ASP A 57 7.95 8.41 -0.41
CA ASP A 57 8.25 9.80 -0.71
C ASP A 57 8.42 9.96 -2.22
N GLU A 58 7.76 10.95 -2.78
CA GLU A 58 7.92 11.28 -4.19
C GLU A 58 9.36 11.74 -4.44
N VAL A 59 10.05 11.04 -5.32
CA VAL A 59 11.42 11.40 -5.72
C VAL A 59 11.33 12.31 -6.93
N ALA A 60 12.04 13.43 -6.89
CA ALA A 60 12.10 14.30 -8.05
C ALA A 60 12.60 13.53 -9.28
N ALA A 61 11.79 13.49 -10.33
CA ALA A 61 12.22 12.94 -11.59
C ALA A 61 13.34 13.82 -12.18
N PRO A 62 14.36 13.24 -12.79
CA PRO A 62 15.35 14.02 -13.50
C PRO A 62 14.64 14.84 -14.61
N THR A 63 14.83 16.17 -14.58
CA THR A 63 14.26 17.04 -15.61
C THR A 63 15.09 16.91 -16.87
N VAL A 64 14.74 15.98 -17.72
CA VAL A 64 15.37 15.75 -19.02
C VAL A 64 14.45 16.29 -20.11
N ALA A 65 15.00 17.07 -21.02
CA ALA A 65 14.24 17.51 -22.18
C ALA A 65 14.05 16.33 -23.14
N GLN A 66 12.85 16.20 -23.69
CA GLN A 66 12.60 15.23 -24.77
C GLN A 66 13.46 15.59 -25.99
N THR A 67 14.30 14.67 -26.41
CA THR A 67 15.17 14.79 -27.60
C THR A 67 15.04 13.60 -28.53
N GLY A 68 14.39 12.53 -28.08
CA GLY A 68 14.16 11.28 -28.76
C GLY A 68 12.73 11.10 -29.26
N GLU A 69 12.32 9.87 -29.38
CA GLU A 69 11.04 9.46 -29.95
C GLU A 69 9.97 9.25 -28.87
N ASP A 70 8.71 9.31 -29.26
CA ASP A 70 7.59 8.89 -28.42
C ASP A 70 7.43 7.37 -28.48
N ILE A 71 7.39 6.74 -27.31
CA ILE A 71 7.21 5.29 -27.15
C ILE A 71 5.89 5.04 -26.39
N PRO A 72 4.77 4.85 -27.10
CA PRO A 72 3.50 4.53 -26.46
C PRO A 72 3.49 3.09 -25.97
N ILE A 73 3.15 2.88 -24.71
CA ILE A 73 3.08 1.57 -24.05
C ILE A 73 1.71 1.42 -23.40
N THR A 74 1.01 0.33 -23.67
CA THR A 74 -0.21 -0.03 -22.96
C THR A 74 0.10 -1.11 -21.94
N LEU A 75 -0.31 -0.91 -20.70
CA LEU A 75 -0.17 -1.84 -19.60
C LEU A 75 -1.53 -2.08 -18.94
N ASP A 76 -1.98 -3.31 -19.01
CA ASP A 76 -3.20 -3.76 -18.34
C ASP A 76 -2.83 -4.41 -17.00
N PHE A 77 -3.32 -3.86 -15.88
CA PHE A 77 -3.25 -4.59 -14.61
C PHE A 77 -4.15 -5.81 -14.69
N ILE A 78 -3.59 -6.96 -14.39
CA ILE A 78 -4.32 -8.22 -14.30
C ILE A 78 -4.00 -8.96 -13.01
N GLU A 79 -4.90 -9.82 -12.59
CA GLU A 79 -4.80 -10.61 -11.38
C GLU A 79 -5.12 -12.06 -11.65
N SER A 80 -4.44 -12.97 -10.95
CA SER A 80 -4.85 -14.37 -10.89
C SER A 80 -6.21 -14.53 -10.18
N SER A 81 -6.91 -15.61 -10.45
CA SER A 81 -8.23 -15.87 -9.87
C SER A 81 -8.23 -15.96 -8.34
N ASP A 82 -7.08 -16.27 -7.74
CA ASP A 82 -6.88 -16.37 -6.29
C ASP A 82 -6.29 -15.08 -5.67
N PHE A 83 -6.12 -14.01 -6.46
CA PHE A 83 -5.56 -12.71 -6.07
C PHE A 83 -4.14 -12.74 -5.49
N ARG A 84 -3.39 -13.82 -5.74
CA ARG A 84 -2.01 -13.96 -5.23
C ARG A 84 -0.96 -13.46 -6.19
N THR A 85 -1.31 -13.32 -7.46
CA THR A 85 -0.40 -12.88 -8.50
C THR A 85 -0.97 -11.66 -9.18
N LEU A 86 -0.16 -10.61 -9.22
CA LEU A 86 -0.41 -9.38 -9.97
C LEU A 86 0.60 -9.31 -11.10
N ALA A 87 0.17 -8.86 -12.26
CA ALA A 87 1.03 -8.74 -13.43
C ALA A 87 0.52 -7.66 -14.38
N PHE A 88 1.36 -7.28 -15.33
CA PHE A 88 0.95 -6.47 -16.46
C PHE A 88 0.75 -7.37 -17.69
N ASN A 89 -0.33 -7.11 -18.42
CA ASN A 89 -0.73 -7.67 -19.70
C ASN A 89 -1.03 -9.17 -19.71
N ALA A 90 -0.24 -10.00 -19.04
CA ALA A 90 -0.43 -11.44 -18.98
C ALA A 90 0.04 -12.01 -17.63
N LEU A 91 -0.47 -13.17 -17.22
CA LEU A 91 0.00 -13.85 -16.02
C LEU A 91 1.37 -14.50 -16.25
N PRO A 92 2.15 -14.80 -15.20
CA PRO A 92 3.44 -15.46 -15.33
C PRO A 92 3.37 -16.74 -16.13
N GLY A 93 4.28 -16.88 -17.12
CA GLY A 93 4.32 -18.00 -18.05
C GLY A 93 3.54 -17.79 -19.35
N GLU A 94 2.76 -16.72 -19.45
CA GLU A 94 2.06 -16.33 -20.68
C GLU A 94 2.86 -15.28 -21.47
N PRO A 95 2.73 -15.25 -22.81
CA PRO A 95 3.37 -14.22 -23.63
C PRO A 95 2.89 -12.81 -23.27
N GLY A 96 3.82 -11.86 -23.17
CA GLY A 96 3.51 -10.46 -22.85
C GLY A 96 3.47 -10.14 -21.37
N ASN A 97 3.70 -11.13 -20.50
CA ASN A 97 3.78 -10.88 -19.04
C ASN A 97 4.91 -9.90 -18.71
N ASN A 98 4.56 -8.85 -17.95
CA ASN A 98 5.49 -7.85 -17.45
C ASN A 98 6.52 -7.40 -18.51
N PRO A 99 6.11 -6.69 -19.55
CA PRO A 99 6.96 -6.41 -20.70
C PRO A 99 8.16 -5.55 -20.29
N THR A 100 9.33 -5.90 -20.82
CA THR A 100 10.50 -5.02 -20.72
C THR A 100 10.40 -3.90 -21.75
N ILE A 101 10.51 -2.67 -21.30
CA ILE A 101 10.46 -1.48 -22.14
C ILE A 101 11.90 -1.02 -22.39
N ASN A 102 12.29 -0.92 -23.67
CA ASN A 102 13.59 -0.43 -24.06
C ASN A 102 13.45 1.00 -24.58
N ALA A 103 14.15 1.94 -23.93
CA ALA A 103 14.17 3.34 -24.30
C ALA A 103 15.59 3.88 -24.23
N LYS A 104 15.87 4.96 -24.94
CA LYS A 104 17.12 5.73 -24.87
C LYS A 104 16.92 6.97 -24.02
N VAL A 105 18.01 7.50 -23.50
CA VAL A 105 17.97 8.81 -22.84
C VAL A 105 17.37 9.86 -23.76
N GLY A 106 16.35 10.57 -23.27
CA GLY A 106 15.61 11.57 -24.02
C GLY A 106 14.40 11.07 -24.82
N ASP A 107 14.17 9.77 -24.93
CA ASP A 107 12.88 9.25 -25.42
C ASP A 107 11.77 9.58 -24.42
N ARG A 108 10.54 9.73 -24.90
CA ARG A 108 9.36 9.90 -24.04
C ARG A 108 8.53 8.62 -24.04
N ILE A 109 8.49 7.95 -22.90
CA ILE A 109 7.63 6.79 -22.70
C ILE A 109 6.26 7.32 -22.27
N ILE A 110 5.22 6.94 -23.02
CA ILE A 110 3.84 7.32 -22.74
C ILE A 110 3.11 6.07 -22.27
N PHE A 111 2.80 6.00 -20.99
CA PHE A 111 2.06 4.89 -20.40
C PHE A 111 0.56 5.11 -20.52
N ASN A 112 -0.13 4.17 -21.15
CA ASN A 112 -1.59 4.05 -21.12
C ASN A 112 -1.90 2.88 -20.19
N ILE A 113 -2.39 3.18 -19.00
CA ILE A 113 -2.63 2.17 -17.95
C ILE A 113 -4.12 1.89 -17.87
N VAL A 114 -4.47 0.60 -17.85
CA VAL A 114 -5.86 0.15 -17.64
C VAL A 114 -5.90 -0.85 -16.48
N ASN A 115 -6.82 -0.68 -15.57
CA ASN A 115 -7.09 -1.68 -14.54
C ASN A 115 -8.08 -2.72 -15.07
N ALA A 116 -7.57 -3.78 -15.70
CA ALA A 116 -8.34 -4.93 -16.12
C ALA A 116 -8.56 -5.96 -15.02
N GLY A 117 -8.00 -5.73 -13.84
CA GLY A 117 -8.17 -6.56 -12.63
C GLY A 117 -9.50 -6.31 -11.92
N LYS A 118 -9.64 -6.89 -10.73
CA LYS A 118 -10.82 -6.77 -9.87
C LYS A 118 -10.56 -5.95 -8.60
N SER A 119 -9.30 -5.71 -8.30
CA SER A 119 -8.85 -4.92 -7.14
C SER A 119 -8.52 -3.48 -7.54
N PHE A 120 -8.25 -2.65 -6.55
CA PHE A 120 -7.78 -1.29 -6.75
C PHE A 120 -6.27 -1.29 -6.96
N HIS A 121 -5.79 -0.56 -7.96
CA HIS A 121 -4.37 -0.47 -8.29
C HIS A 121 -3.89 0.97 -8.39
N ALA A 122 -2.61 1.17 -8.11
CA ALA A 122 -1.88 2.40 -8.37
C ALA A 122 -0.68 2.09 -9.25
N PHE A 123 -0.24 3.06 -10.04
CA PHE A 123 0.91 2.94 -10.93
C PHE A 123 1.85 4.13 -10.75
N GLY A 124 3.13 3.86 -10.82
CA GLY A 124 4.18 4.88 -10.84
C GLY A 124 5.50 4.23 -11.26
N VAL A 125 6.41 5.04 -11.77
CA VAL A 125 7.76 4.61 -12.13
C VAL A 125 8.68 4.79 -10.94
N THR A 126 9.53 3.80 -10.65
CA THR A 126 10.54 3.84 -9.59
C THR A 126 11.92 3.57 -10.16
N LEU A 127 12.97 3.94 -9.42
CA LEU A 127 14.36 3.65 -9.81
C LEU A 127 14.81 2.24 -9.40
N ASP A 128 14.11 1.63 -8.45
CA ASP A 128 14.48 0.33 -7.93
C ASP A 128 13.78 -0.80 -8.69
N GLU A 129 14.49 -1.88 -8.98
CA GLU A 129 13.98 -3.07 -9.68
C GLU A 129 12.78 -3.71 -8.95
N GLU A 130 12.75 -3.64 -7.63
CA GLU A 130 11.67 -4.20 -6.81
C GLU A 130 10.51 -3.24 -6.57
N GLY A 131 10.58 -2.01 -7.10
CA GLY A 131 9.51 -1.03 -6.99
C GLY A 131 9.25 -0.48 -5.58
N PHE A 132 10.15 -0.69 -4.64
CA PHE A 132 10.06 -0.18 -3.26
C PHE A 132 10.76 1.17 -3.06
N GLY A 133 11.44 1.69 -4.07
CA GLY A 133 11.97 3.05 -4.10
C GLY A 133 10.86 4.10 -4.24
N GLY A 134 11.21 5.37 -4.09
CA GLY A 134 10.27 6.46 -4.29
C GLY A 134 9.73 6.51 -5.73
N ILE A 135 8.47 6.86 -5.87
CA ILE A 135 7.86 7.10 -7.19
C ILE A 135 8.43 8.40 -7.76
N LEU A 136 8.86 8.37 -9.01
CA LEU A 136 9.33 9.55 -9.71
C LEU A 136 8.17 10.52 -9.93
N SER A 137 8.40 11.79 -9.61
CA SER A 137 7.38 12.83 -9.68
C SER A 137 6.77 12.94 -11.08
N GLY A 138 5.44 12.98 -11.12
CA GLY A 138 4.68 13.12 -12.37
C GLY A 138 4.56 11.84 -13.19
N THR A 139 5.03 10.68 -12.69
CA THR A 139 4.88 9.40 -13.38
C THR A 139 3.72 8.55 -12.86
N ASP A 140 3.07 8.98 -11.77
CA ASP A 140 1.95 8.27 -11.18
C ASP A 140 0.65 8.47 -11.99
N VAL A 141 -0.02 7.38 -12.30
CA VAL A 141 -1.38 7.41 -12.86
C VAL A 141 -2.42 7.48 -11.75
N ALA A 142 -2.13 6.82 -10.64
CA ALA A 142 -3.00 6.78 -9.48
C ALA A 142 -2.16 6.58 -8.23
N THR A 143 -2.65 7.09 -7.11
CA THR A 143 -1.99 6.96 -5.82
C THR A 143 -2.72 5.97 -4.92
N PRO A 144 -2.11 5.46 -3.84
CA PRO A 144 -2.81 4.65 -2.85
C PRO A 144 -4.05 5.31 -2.25
N ASN A 145 -4.08 6.66 -2.21
CA ASN A 145 -5.22 7.42 -1.71
C ASN A 145 -6.31 7.66 -2.77
N SER A 146 -5.96 7.52 -4.05
CA SER A 146 -6.87 7.66 -5.20
C SER A 146 -6.52 6.61 -6.25
N PRO A 147 -6.73 5.31 -5.97
CA PRO A 147 -6.36 4.24 -6.86
C PRO A 147 -7.33 4.11 -8.04
N LEU A 148 -6.85 3.51 -9.13
CA LEU A 148 -7.70 3.08 -10.25
C LEU A 148 -8.63 1.95 -9.79
N LYS A 149 -9.91 2.12 -10.02
CA LYS A 149 -10.91 1.05 -9.84
C LYS A 149 -10.88 0.08 -11.02
N PRO A 150 -11.45 -1.12 -10.86
CA PRO A 150 -11.67 -2.03 -11.97
C PRO A 150 -12.33 -1.37 -13.17
N GLY A 151 -11.70 -1.48 -14.35
CA GLY A 151 -12.14 -0.86 -15.59
C GLY A 151 -11.76 0.61 -15.79
N GLU A 152 -11.16 1.26 -14.80
CA GLU A 152 -10.61 2.62 -14.95
C GLU A 152 -9.20 2.57 -15.56
N GLY A 153 -8.81 3.66 -16.19
CA GLY A 153 -7.48 3.84 -16.76
C GLY A 153 -6.99 5.26 -16.60
N GLY A 154 -5.73 5.47 -16.96
CA GLY A 154 -5.09 6.79 -16.95
C GLY A 154 -3.78 6.74 -17.71
N ASP A 155 -3.23 7.92 -17.95
CA ASP A 155 -2.01 8.09 -18.72
C ASP A 155 -0.94 8.77 -17.87
N SER A 156 0.31 8.41 -18.07
CA SER A 156 1.46 9.15 -17.53
C SER A 156 2.63 9.14 -18.51
N GLU A 157 3.59 9.99 -18.26
CA GLU A 157 4.76 10.13 -19.12
C GLU A 157 6.05 10.02 -18.29
N PHE A 158 7.08 9.46 -18.90
CA PHE A 158 8.41 9.38 -18.31
C PHE A 158 9.49 9.58 -19.36
N ILE A 159 10.48 10.44 -19.08
CA ILE A 159 11.66 10.66 -19.93
C ILE A 159 12.89 10.16 -19.15
N PRO A 160 13.49 9.02 -19.53
CA PRO A 160 14.69 8.52 -18.90
C PRO A 160 15.88 9.48 -19.11
N GLY A 161 16.62 9.73 -18.02
CA GLY A 161 17.77 10.63 -17.98
C GLY A 161 19.08 9.93 -17.62
#